data_d3b251c8c46925d1cdc967908816bd02
#
_entry.id   d3b251c8c46925d1cdc967908816bd02
#
_cell.length_a   1.000
_cell.length_b   1.000
_cell.length_c   1.000
_cell.angle_alpha   90.00
_cell.angle_beta   90.00
_cell.angle_gamma   90.00
#
_symmetry.space_group_name_H-M   'P 1'
#
loop_
_entity.id
_entity.type
_entity.pdbx_description
1 polymer ?
#
loop_
_entity_poly.entity_id
_entity_poly.type
_entity_poly.pdbx_seq_one_letter_code
_entity_poly.pdbx_strand_id
1 'polypeptide(L)'
;MHDDVDVSGLPEGITPLGNQIYAIDTMLAGYPGVVSAYLIRTERPCIVEVGTAGSAPVLRDAVIRLGLAPEDLATIVVTHIHLDHAGGTGDMAALFPNAEIVVHERGARHLADPSRLMASAKMVWGDRLETLFGQMHPTEAARIRSVAETGEVDLGAGRKLVSHYAPGHAKHHMGLVDTGTGDLYVGDALGVYNPLTGDLRPATPPPDFDMDACLRTLGLFRDIGAQRLMFSHFGAHDTVTETIDRAEDELRLWVETVRDSRDTGGDLDHAIAMVRDKVVSRYKPLPADASAGTVAVLDTLSGPEANVSGIMHWLDKLAQEQAEAKRKAEEERA
;
A
#
# COMPACT_ATOMS: atom_id res chain seq x y z
N MET A 1 28.68 11.89 10.99
CA MET A 1 29.43 11.88 9.73
C MET A 1 28.49 11.36 8.68
N HIS A 2 27.94 12.25 7.86
CA HIS A 2 27.04 11.86 6.78
C HIS A 2 27.92 11.39 5.64
N ASP A 3 28.12 10.08 5.51
CA ASP A 3 28.64 9.52 4.28
C ASP A 3 27.52 9.65 3.24
N ASP A 4 27.56 10.76 2.49
CA ASP A 4 26.77 10.88 1.26
C ASP A 4 27.22 9.76 0.34
N VAL A 5 26.36 8.76 0.15
CA VAL A 5 26.58 7.75 -0.89
C VAL A 5 26.69 8.51 -2.21
N ASP A 6 27.75 8.28 -2.96
CA ASP A 6 27.91 8.87 -4.28
C ASP A 6 26.71 8.46 -5.17
N VAL A 7 25.79 9.40 -5.30
CA VAL A 7 24.53 9.19 -6.06
C VAL A 7 24.77 9.13 -7.57
N SER A 8 25.96 9.57 -8.06
CA SER A 8 26.28 9.57 -9.49
C SER A 8 26.45 8.17 -10.09
N GLY A 9 26.58 7.14 -9.23
CA GLY A 9 26.75 5.74 -9.59
C GLY A 9 25.61 4.81 -9.16
N LEU A 10 24.50 5.35 -8.62
CA LEU A 10 23.38 4.50 -8.21
C LEU A 10 22.69 3.88 -9.44
N PRO A 11 22.29 2.60 -9.35
CA PRO A 11 21.57 1.93 -10.42
C PRO A 11 20.20 2.57 -10.65
N GLU A 12 19.72 2.42 -11.86
CA GLU A 12 18.33 2.73 -12.21
C GLU A 12 17.36 2.05 -11.23
N GLY A 13 16.30 2.75 -10.82
CA GLY A 13 15.31 2.25 -9.86
C GLY A 13 15.66 2.52 -8.39
N ILE A 14 16.81 3.12 -8.06
CA ILE A 14 17.15 3.55 -6.69
C ILE A 14 17.22 5.08 -6.63
N THR A 15 16.39 5.68 -5.78
CA THR A 15 16.33 7.12 -5.57
C THR A 15 16.70 7.47 -4.12
N PRO A 16 17.79 8.23 -3.88
CA PRO A 16 18.15 8.69 -2.54
C PRO A 16 17.18 9.80 -2.10
N LEU A 17 16.66 9.70 -0.89
CA LEU A 17 15.72 10.66 -0.30
C LEU A 17 16.30 11.47 0.85
N GLY A 18 17.62 11.37 1.07
CA GLY A 18 18.30 11.96 2.23
C GLY A 18 18.15 11.12 3.51
N ASN A 19 18.84 11.52 4.58
CA ASN A 19 18.75 10.89 5.90
C ASN A 19 18.92 9.36 5.88
N GLN A 20 19.74 8.84 4.95
CA GLN A 20 19.99 7.41 4.72
C GLN A 20 18.74 6.63 4.28
N ILE A 21 17.77 7.29 3.67
CA ILE A 21 16.56 6.66 3.11
C ILE A 21 16.72 6.57 1.59
N TYR A 22 16.40 5.41 1.04
CA TYR A 22 16.44 5.12 -0.40
C TYR A 22 15.10 4.51 -0.82
N ALA A 23 14.44 5.14 -1.79
CA ALA A 23 13.31 4.51 -2.49
C ALA A 23 13.87 3.55 -3.53
N ILE A 24 13.32 2.34 -3.57
CA ILE A 24 13.71 1.27 -4.48
C ILE A 24 12.46 0.86 -5.27
N ASP A 25 12.52 0.99 -6.58
CA ASP A 25 11.47 0.47 -7.46
C ASP A 25 11.47 -1.06 -7.38
N THR A 26 10.35 -1.64 -7.01
CA THR A 26 10.21 -3.09 -6.84
C THR A 26 10.09 -3.84 -8.16
N MET A 27 9.94 -3.11 -9.29
CA MET A 27 9.79 -3.67 -10.64
C MET A 27 8.63 -4.67 -10.73
N LEU A 28 7.45 -4.29 -10.22
CA LEU A 28 6.27 -5.16 -10.19
C LEU A 28 5.97 -5.72 -11.59
N ALA A 29 5.91 -7.04 -11.71
CA ALA A 29 5.73 -7.76 -12.98
C ALA A 29 6.74 -7.35 -14.09
N GLY A 30 7.90 -6.79 -13.70
CA GLY A 30 8.93 -6.27 -14.61
C GLY A 30 8.69 -4.84 -15.09
N TYR A 31 7.71 -4.14 -14.56
CA TYR A 31 7.38 -2.76 -14.94
C TYR A 31 7.81 -1.76 -13.86
N PRO A 32 8.54 -0.69 -14.26
CA PRO A 32 8.96 0.36 -13.33
C PRO A 32 7.82 1.31 -12.98
N GLY A 33 7.98 2.02 -11.84
CA GLY A 33 7.11 3.12 -11.46
C GLY A 33 5.75 2.70 -10.89
N VAL A 34 5.63 1.45 -10.39
CA VAL A 34 4.37 0.91 -9.87
C VAL A 34 4.36 0.83 -8.34
N VAL A 35 5.37 0.21 -7.74
CA VAL A 35 5.50 0.06 -6.28
C VAL A 35 6.92 0.36 -5.83
N SER A 36 7.05 1.16 -4.77
CA SER A 36 8.30 1.47 -4.09
C SER A 36 8.44 0.70 -2.79
N ALA A 37 9.63 0.13 -2.54
CA ALA A 37 10.09 -0.21 -1.21
C ALA A 37 11.05 0.88 -0.72
N TYR A 38 11.26 0.96 0.61
CA TYR A 38 12.14 1.96 1.18
C TYR A 38 13.18 1.31 2.08
N LEU A 39 14.46 1.45 1.74
CA LEU A 39 15.57 1.07 2.63
C LEU A 39 15.92 2.26 3.52
N ILE A 40 15.89 2.05 4.83
CA ILE A 40 16.40 2.96 5.85
C ILE A 40 17.73 2.39 6.33
N ARG A 41 18.86 2.96 5.87
CA ARG A 41 20.21 2.45 6.09
C ARG A 41 20.84 3.05 7.35
N THR A 42 20.32 2.67 8.51
CA THR A 42 20.78 3.11 9.84
C THR A 42 21.62 2.02 10.52
N GLU A 43 21.95 2.19 11.82
CA GLU A 43 22.65 1.15 12.59
C GLU A 43 21.90 -0.18 12.63
N ARG A 44 20.57 -0.14 12.55
CA ARG A 44 19.68 -1.29 12.42
C ARG A 44 18.88 -1.13 11.13
N PRO A 45 19.44 -1.53 9.98
CA PRO A 45 18.82 -1.28 8.69
C PRO A 45 17.44 -1.93 8.58
N CYS A 46 16.51 -1.19 7.99
CA CYS A 46 15.12 -1.61 7.85
C CYS A 46 14.66 -1.41 6.41
N ILE A 47 13.87 -2.37 5.88
CA ILE A 47 13.10 -2.18 4.66
C ILE A 47 11.63 -2.03 5.01
N VAL A 48 10.98 -1.02 4.45
CA VAL A 48 9.53 -0.85 4.44
C VAL A 48 9.02 -1.23 3.06
N GLU A 49 8.07 -2.16 3.00
CA GLU A 49 7.54 -2.85 1.83
C GLU A 49 8.52 -3.81 1.16
N VAL A 50 7.97 -4.85 0.54
CA VAL A 50 8.77 -5.85 -0.18
C VAL A 50 8.27 -6.17 -1.59
N GLY A 51 7.18 -5.54 -2.01
CA GLY A 51 6.60 -5.82 -3.32
C GLY A 51 6.06 -7.25 -3.44
N THR A 52 6.08 -7.76 -4.66
CA THR A 52 5.63 -9.10 -5.01
C THR A 52 6.72 -10.15 -4.78
N ALA A 53 6.40 -11.43 -4.93
CA ALA A 53 7.41 -12.51 -4.90
C ALA A 53 8.55 -12.27 -5.91
N GLY A 54 8.22 -11.73 -7.10
CA GLY A 54 9.22 -11.38 -8.12
C GLY A 54 10.12 -10.20 -7.76
N SER A 55 9.77 -9.39 -6.77
CA SER A 55 10.51 -8.20 -6.35
C SER A 55 11.69 -8.53 -5.41
N ALA A 56 11.69 -9.67 -4.75
CA ALA A 56 12.70 -10.01 -3.74
C ALA A 56 14.15 -10.03 -4.29
N PRO A 57 14.46 -10.55 -5.47
CA PRO A 57 15.80 -10.44 -6.06
C PRO A 57 16.22 -8.99 -6.35
N VAL A 58 15.28 -8.15 -6.80
CA VAL A 58 15.52 -6.72 -7.07
C VAL A 58 15.93 -6.00 -5.79
N LEU A 59 15.17 -6.22 -4.72
CA LEU A 59 15.45 -5.62 -3.41
C LEU A 59 16.76 -6.12 -2.81
N ARG A 60 17.07 -7.42 -2.90
CA ARG A 60 18.36 -7.96 -2.47
C ARG A 60 19.52 -7.27 -3.19
N ASP A 61 19.44 -7.16 -4.49
CA ASP A 61 20.52 -6.58 -5.30
C ASP A 61 20.68 -5.08 -4.98
N ALA A 62 19.58 -4.36 -4.74
CA ALA A 62 19.61 -2.97 -4.29
C ALA A 62 20.27 -2.81 -2.91
N VAL A 63 19.91 -3.64 -1.93
CA VAL A 63 20.49 -3.65 -0.58
C VAL A 63 22.02 -3.87 -0.64
N ILE A 64 22.46 -4.86 -1.42
CA ILE A 64 23.88 -5.16 -1.60
C ILE A 64 24.62 -3.98 -2.27
N ARG A 65 24.04 -3.39 -3.30
CA ARG A 65 24.62 -2.22 -4.00
C ARG A 65 24.69 -0.98 -3.11
N LEU A 66 23.78 -0.87 -2.16
CA LEU A 66 23.81 0.17 -1.14
C LEU A 66 24.78 -0.15 0.03
N GLY A 67 25.59 -1.19 -0.11
CA GLY A 67 26.72 -1.51 0.79
C GLY A 67 26.33 -2.28 2.04
N LEU A 68 25.20 -2.99 2.05
CA LEU A 68 24.80 -3.86 3.14
C LEU A 68 24.94 -5.32 2.73
N ALA A 69 25.46 -6.18 3.61
CA ALA A 69 25.37 -7.61 3.44
C ALA A 69 23.95 -8.09 3.80
N PRO A 70 23.50 -9.25 3.25
CA PRO A 70 22.20 -9.80 3.61
C PRO A 70 21.97 -10.00 5.11
N GLU A 71 23.03 -10.31 5.84
CA GLU A 71 23.02 -10.51 7.29
C GLU A 71 22.87 -9.23 8.10
N ASP A 72 23.11 -8.06 7.49
CA ASP A 72 23.05 -6.75 8.15
C ASP A 72 21.61 -6.24 8.27
N LEU A 73 20.68 -6.67 7.41
CA LEU A 73 19.30 -6.23 7.46
C LEU A 73 18.62 -6.70 8.74
N ALA A 74 18.23 -5.76 9.60
CA ALA A 74 17.68 -6.06 10.91
C ALA A 74 16.15 -6.28 10.88
N THR A 75 15.43 -5.56 10.01
CA THR A 75 13.96 -5.60 10.01
C THR A 75 13.39 -5.42 8.60
N ILE A 76 12.31 -6.11 8.34
CA ILE A 76 11.41 -5.92 7.19
C ILE A 76 10.04 -5.57 7.77
N VAL A 77 9.46 -4.45 7.34
CA VAL A 77 8.12 -4.01 7.77
C VAL A 77 7.23 -3.89 6.56
N VAL A 78 6.02 -4.43 6.64
CA VAL A 78 5.00 -4.24 5.60
C VAL A 78 3.82 -3.45 6.16
N THR A 79 3.33 -2.46 5.41
CA THR A 79 2.19 -1.64 5.85
C THR A 79 0.92 -2.47 5.92
N HIS A 80 0.77 -3.43 5.02
CA HIS A 80 -0.33 -4.38 4.97
C HIS A 80 0.05 -5.61 4.13
N ILE A 81 -0.87 -6.58 3.99
CA ILE A 81 -0.52 -7.89 3.40
C ILE A 81 -1.04 -8.10 1.97
N HIS A 82 -1.43 -7.08 1.23
CA HIS A 82 -1.71 -7.26 -0.19
C HIS A 82 -0.45 -7.72 -0.93
N LEU A 83 -0.63 -8.43 -2.05
CA LEU A 83 0.46 -9.17 -2.70
C LEU A 83 1.52 -8.26 -3.35
N ASP A 84 1.16 -7.04 -3.68
CA ASP A 84 2.05 -6.01 -4.21
C ASP A 84 2.88 -5.29 -3.13
N HIS A 85 2.55 -5.49 -1.85
CA HIS A 85 3.30 -4.96 -0.70
C HIS A 85 4.04 -6.04 0.08
N ALA A 86 3.40 -7.19 0.32
CA ALA A 86 3.91 -8.27 1.16
C ALA A 86 4.12 -9.60 0.44
N GLY A 87 3.85 -9.67 -0.87
CA GLY A 87 3.97 -10.92 -1.64
C GLY A 87 5.36 -11.55 -1.61
N GLY A 88 6.40 -10.71 -1.55
CA GLY A 88 7.79 -11.14 -1.46
C GLY A 88 8.29 -11.45 -0.05
N THR A 89 7.45 -11.38 1.00
CA THR A 89 7.91 -11.45 2.40
C THR A 89 8.66 -12.75 2.72
N GLY A 90 8.15 -13.91 2.29
CA GLY A 90 8.81 -15.20 2.51
C GLY A 90 10.15 -15.31 1.82
N ASP A 91 10.24 -14.82 0.58
CA ASP A 91 11.48 -14.79 -0.21
C ASP A 91 12.51 -13.85 0.42
N MET A 92 12.08 -12.66 0.84
CA MET A 92 12.93 -11.71 1.55
C MET A 92 13.41 -12.26 2.88
N ALA A 93 12.56 -12.96 3.62
CA ALA A 93 12.97 -13.63 4.84
C ALA A 93 14.03 -14.71 4.60
N ALA A 94 13.96 -15.43 3.49
CA ALA A 94 14.98 -16.41 3.11
C ALA A 94 16.30 -15.74 2.68
N LEU A 95 16.24 -14.62 1.97
CA LEU A 95 17.41 -13.88 1.48
C LEU A 95 18.11 -13.07 2.60
N PHE A 96 17.38 -12.63 3.62
CA PHE A 96 17.88 -11.82 4.74
C PHE A 96 17.68 -12.57 6.06
N PRO A 97 18.60 -13.49 6.43
CA PRO A 97 18.38 -14.49 7.47
C PRO A 97 18.19 -13.90 8.87
N ASN A 98 18.72 -12.72 9.14
CA ASN A 98 18.64 -12.07 10.45
C ASN A 98 17.47 -11.09 10.59
N ALA A 99 16.77 -10.76 9.50
CA ALA A 99 15.71 -9.77 9.54
C ALA A 99 14.46 -10.29 10.29
N GLU A 100 13.97 -9.52 11.25
CA GLU A 100 12.64 -9.69 11.84
C GLU A 100 11.59 -9.16 10.87
N ILE A 101 10.44 -9.84 10.79
CA ILE A 101 9.33 -9.41 9.92
C ILE A 101 8.25 -8.78 10.79
N VAL A 102 7.96 -7.50 10.56
CA VAL A 102 6.96 -6.75 11.33
C VAL A 102 5.71 -6.48 10.48
N VAL A 103 4.57 -6.81 11.04
CA VAL A 103 3.27 -6.69 10.38
C VAL A 103 2.17 -6.45 11.42
N HIS A 104 1.04 -5.86 11.01
CA HIS A 104 -0.14 -5.78 11.87
C HIS A 104 -0.65 -7.18 12.26
N GLU A 105 -1.11 -7.38 13.50
CA GLU A 105 -1.51 -8.69 14.06
C GLU A 105 -2.54 -9.43 13.19
N ARG A 106 -3.45 -8.71 12.54
CA ARG A 106 -4.46 -9.29 11.64
C ARG A 106 -3.85 -9.88 10.36
N GLY A 107 -2.64 -9.44 9.98
CA GLY A 107 -1.90 -9.93 8.82
C GLY A 107 -0.96 -11.11 9.14
N ALA A 108 -0.46 -11.20 10.38
CA ALA A 108 0.63 -12.10 10.77
C ALA A 108 0.40 -13.57 10.37
N ARG A 109 -0.79 -14.10 10.60
CA ARG A 109 -1.16 -15.49 10.25
C ARG A 109 -1.05 -15.78 8.75
N HIS A 110 -1.30 -14.77 7.92
CA HIS A 110 -1.29 -14.90 6.46
C HIS A 110 0.13 -14.83 5.88
N LEU A 111 1.09 -14.23 6.60
CA LEU A 111 2.51 -14.33 6.26
C LEU A 111 3.06 -15.70 6.65
N ALA A 112 2.62 -16.28 7.78
CA ALA A 112 3.04 -17.61 8.22
C ALA A 112 2.42 -18.72 7.35
N ASP A 113 1.17 -18.56 6.92
CA ASP A 113 0.47 -19.46 6.00
C ASP A 113 -0.34 -18.63 4.97
N PRO A 114 0.24 -18.36 3.79
CA PRO A 114 -0.40 -17.54 2.75
C PRO A 114 -1.48 -18.29 1.95
N SER A 115 -1.78 -19.54 2.23
CA SER A 115 -2.68 -20.38 1.42
C SER A 115 -4.07 -19.75 1.23
N ARG A 116 -4.66 -19.19 2.30
CA ARG A 116 -5.97 -18.51 2.22
C ARG A 116 -5.89 -17.19 1.46
N LEU A 117 -4.83 -16.42 1.65
CA LEU A 117 -4.61 -15.16 0.95
C LEU A 117 -4.47 -15.41 -0.55
N MET A 118 -3.65 -16.39 -0.93
CA MET A 118 -3.45 -16.78 -2.33
C MET A 118 -4.74 -17.31 -2.96
N ALA A 119 -5.52 -18.12 -2.24
CA ALA A 119 -6.82 -18.60 -2.72
C ALA A 119 -7.81 -17.45 -2.96
N SER A 120 -7.88 -16.47 -2.06
CA SER A 120 -8.71 -15.27 -2.22
C SER A 120 -8.23 -14.41 -3.39
N ALA A 121 -6.92 -14.20 -3.52
CA ALA A 121 -6.33 -13.46 -4.62
C ALA A 121 -6.61 -14.15 -5.98
N LYS A 122 -6.59 -15.50 -6.03
CA LYS A 122 -6.94 -16.25 -7.25
C LYS A 122 -8.39 -16.01 -7.68
N MET A 123 -9.32 -15.83 -6.74
CA MET A 123 -10.71 -15.49 -7.09
C MET A 123 -10.83 -14.09 -7.71
N VAL A 124 -10.00 -13.14 -7.26
CA VAL A 124 -10.01 -11.76 -7.77
C VAL A 124 -9.25 -11.64 -9.09
N TRP A 125 -8.04 -12.18 -9.15
CA TRP A 125 -7.10 -11.95 -10.25
C TRP A 125 -7.13 -13.01 -11.35
N GLY A 126 -7.74 -14.16 -11.07
CA GLY A 126 -7.83 -15.26 -12.04
C GLY A 126 -6.45 -15.69 -12.56
N ASP A 127 -6.31 -15.80 -13.87
CA ASP A 127 -5.07 -16.23 -14.51
C ASP A 127 -3.95 -15.16 -14.48
N ARG A 128 -4.29 -13.92 -14.17
CA ARG A 128 -3.31 -12.83 -14.01
C ARG A 128 -2.53 -12.90 -12.70
N LEU A 129 -3.01 -13.65 -11.69
CA LEU A 129 -2.39 -13.71 -10.36
C LEU A 129 -0.89 -14.03 -10.44
N GLU A 130 -0.55 -15.10 -11.12
CA GLU A 130 0.85 -15.57 -11.20
C GLU A 130 1.75 -14.59 -11.96
N THR A 131 1.25 -14.01 -13.04
CA THR A 131 2.01 -13.05 -13.86
C THR A 131 2.26 -11.73 -13.13
N LEU A 132 1.27 -11.24 -12.35
CA LEU A 132 1.38 -9.96 -11.65
C LEU A 132 2.15 -10.08 -10.34
N PHE A 133 1.86 -11.11 -9.54
CA PHE A 133 2.32 -11.17 -8.14
C PHE A 133 3.24 -12.36 -7.86
N GLY A 134 3.24 -13.39 -8.72
CA GLY A 134 3.95 -14.64 -8.44
C GLY A 134 3.29 -15.44 -7.31
N GLN A 135 4.05 -16.39 -6.77
CA GLN A 135 3.62 -17.23 -5.65
C GLN A 135 4.19 -16.69 -4.35
N MET A 136 3.33 -16.26 -3.44
CA MET A 136 3.75 -15.88 -2.10
C MET A 136 4.19 -17.11 -1.29
N HIS A 137 5.41 -17.10 -0.76
CA HIS A 137 5.94 -18.16 0.09
C HIS A 137 5.71 -17.87 1.58
N PRO A 138 5.56 -18.90 2.42
CA PRO A 138 5.37 -18.71 3.86
C PRO A 138 6.63 -18.13 4.52
N THR A 139 6.40 -17.30 5.53
CA THR A 139 7.45 -16.80 6.42
C THR A 139 7.46 -17.64 7.70
N GLU A 140 8.61 -18.02 8.21
CA GLU A 140 8.73 -18.73 9.49
C GLU A 140 8.08 -17.93 10.62
N ALA A 141 7.10 -18.51 11.30
CA ALA A 141 6.29 -17.84 12.31
C ALA A 141 7.13 -17.22 13.45
N ALA A 142 8.25 -17.86 13.82
CA ALA A 142 9.15 -17.35 14.86
C ALA A 142 9.86 -16.04 14.47
N ARG A 143 9.89 -15.69 13.20
CA ARG A 143 10.46 -14.44 12.68
C ARG A 143 9.44 -13.32 12.52
N ILE A 144 8.16 -13.63 12.71
CA ILE A 144 7.08 -12.65 12.55
C ILE A 144 6.78 -12.03 13.92
N ARG A 145 7.00 -10.73 14.02
CA ARG A 145 6.53 -9.91 15.14
C ARG A 145 5.29 -9.13 14.72
N SER A 146 4.19 -9.38 15.39
CA SER A 146 2.96 -8.66 15.17
C SER A 146 2.86 -7.41 16.05
N VAL A 147 2.26 -6.36 15.51
CA VAL A 147 1.89 -5.13 16.23
C VAL A 147 0.38 -4.92 16.15
N ALA A 148 -0.19 -4.26 17.16
CA ALA A 148 -1.63 -3.95 17.20
C ALA A 148 -1.89 -2.48 16.82
N GLU A 149 -2.52 -1.71 17.71
CA GLU A 149 -2.84 -0.29 17.47
C GLU A 149 -1.59 0.57 17.24
N THR A 150 -0.52 0.28 18.01
CA THR A 150 0.78 0.92 17.89
C THR A 150 1.90 -0.08 18.13
N GLY A 151 3.06 0.18 17.54
CA GLY A 151 4.27 -0.61 17.76
C GLY A 151 5.51 0.19 17.38
N GLU A 152 6.68 -0.28 17.78
CA GLU A 152 7.94 0.39 17.48
C GLU A 152 8.91 -0.58 16.80
N VAL A 153 9.65 -0.09 15.81
CA VAL A 153 10.80 -0.76 15.20
C VAL A 153 12.02 0.09 15.50
N ASP A 154 13.00 -0.49 16.18
CA ASP A 154 14.26 0.18 16.52
C ASP A 154 15.16 0.25 15.28
N LEU A 155 15.55 1.47 14.91
CA LEU A 155 16.47 1.77 13.81
C LEU A 155 17.90 2.07 14.29
N GLY A 156 18.14 2.02 15.61
CA GLY A 156 19.43 2.41 16.23
C GLY A 156 19.52 3.90 16.53
N ALA A 157 20.50 4.27 17.36
CA ALA A 157 20.77 5.66 17.79
C ALA A 157 19.52 6.42 18.31
N GLY A 158 18.52 5.72 18.83
CA GLY A 158 17.27 6.32 19.32
C GLY A 158 16.23 6.64 18.24
N ARG A 159 16.53 6.43 16.96
CA ARG A 159 15.58 6.54 15.84
C ARG A 159 14.70 5.29 15.78
N LYS A 160 13.42 5.47 15.49
CA LYS A 160 12.42 4.39 15.42
C LYS A 160 11.47 4.60 14.27
N LEU A 161 10.86 3.51 13.77
CA LEU A 161 9.56 3.58 13.11
C LEU A 161 8.48 3.30 14.14
N VAL A 162 7.51 4.20 14.24
CA VAL A 162 6.33 4.03 15.10
C VAL A 162 5.14 3.69 14.21
N SER A 163 4.55 2.51 14.39
CA SER A 163 3.37 2.11 13.65
C SER A 163 2.10 2.68 14.28
N HIS A 164 1.16 3.05 13.42
CA HIS A 164 -0.18 3.47 13.77
C HIS A 164 -1.19 2.62 12.99
N TYR A 165 -2.13 1.99 13.66
CA TYR A 165 -3.21 1.28 12.99
C TYR A 165 -4.01 2.23 12.11
N ALA A 166 -4.10 1.94 10.83
CA ALA A 166 -4.63 2.82 9.79
C ALA A 166 -5.59 2.08 8.84
N PRO A 167 -6.72 1.55 9.37
CA PRO A 167 -7.65 0.76 8.57
C PRO A 167 -8.44 1.64 7.59
N GLY A 168 -9.12 0.95 6.68
CA GLY A 168 -10.03 1.54 5.70
C GLY A 168 -9.81 0.97 4.32
N HIS A 169 -8.58 1.03 3.81
CA HIS A 169 -8.15 0.26 2.65
C HIS A 169 -8.17 -1.25 2.95
N ALA A 170 -7.58 -1.63 4.07
CA ALA A 170 -7.56 -3.01 4.56
C ALA A 170 -7.59 -3.03 6.10
N LYS A 171 -8.15 -4.12 6.69
CA LYS A 171 -8.24 -4.29 8.15
C LYS A 171 -6.90 -4.55 8.85
N HIS A 172 -5.87 -4.83 8.10
CA HIS A 172 -4.51 -5.11 8.58
C HIS A 172 -3.52 -4.01 8.18
N HIS A 173 -4.01 -2.84 7.77
CA HIS A 173 -3.19 -1.73 7.32
C HIS A 173 -2.69 -0.88 8.49
N MET A 174 -1.43 -0.43 8.41
CA MET A 174 -0.81 0.52 9.33
C MET A 174 0.03 1.55 8.57
N GLY A 175 0.07 2.77 9.08
CA GLY A 175 1.05 3.78 8.70
C GLY A 175 2.26 3.71 9.62
N LEU A 176 3.43 4.17 9.15
CA LEU A 176 4.68 4.13 9.93
C LEU A 176 5.32 5.52 9.95
N VAL A 177 5.61 6.04 11.14
CA VAL A 177 6.27 7.34 11.31
C VAL A 177 7.73 7.11 11.68
N ASP A 178 8.64 7.70 10.91
CA ASP A 178 10.06 7.74 11.23
C ASP A 178 10.35 8.90 12.20
N THR A 179 10.72 8.58 13.42
CA THR A 179 10.97 9.60 14.47
C THR A 179 12.20 10.46 14.22
N GLY A 180 13.11 10.03 13.36
CA GLY A 180 14.33 10.77 13.02
C GLY A 180 14.13 11.82 11.94
N THR A 181 13.15 11.60 11.04
CA THR A 181 12.91 12.49 9.88
C THR A 181 11.51 13.11 9.89
N GLY A 182 10.56 12.53 10.60
CA GLY A 182 9.15 12.90 10.53
C GLY A 182 8.44 12.39 9.26
N ASP A 183 9.07 11.50 8.51
CA ASP A 183 8.44 10.88 7.32
C ASP A 183 7.34 9.89 7.74
N LEU A 184 6.24 9.89 7.02
CA LEU A 184 5.11 8.97 7.21
C LEU A 184 4.98 8.05 5.99
N TYR A 185 5.23 6.76 6.18
CA TYR A 185 4.99 5.71 5.18
C TYR A 185 3.49 5.37 5.22
N VAL A 186 2.80 5.70 4.15
CA VAL A 186 1.33 5.73 4.11
C VAL A 186 0.71 4.45 3.57
N GLY A 187 1.50 3.55 2.98
CA GLY A 187 0.95 2.39 2.26
C GLY A 187 -0.08 2.85 1.23
N ASP A 188 -1.26 2.23 1.29
CA ASP A 188 -2.41 2.51 0.42
C ASP A 188 -3.51 3.35 1.10
N ALA A 189 -3.28 3.80 2.33
CA ALA A 189 -4.30 4.56 3.07
C ALA A 189 -4.66 5.90 2.43
N LEU A 190 -3.74 6.50 1.66
CA LEU A 190 -3.97 7.72 0.87
C LEU A 190 -4.30 7.42 -0.60
N GLY A 191 -4.38 6.14 -0.98
CA GLY A 191 -4.57 5.73 -2.37
C GLY A 191 -3.27 5.50 -3.13
N VAL A 192 -3.41 5.37 -4.45
CA VAL A 192 -2.35 5.08 -5.41
C VAL A 192 -2.00 6.33 -6.18
N TYR A 193 -0.77 6.80 -6.04
CA TYR A 193 -0.25 7.90 -6.83
C TYR A 193 0.33 7.39 -8.14
N ASN A 194 -0.10 7.96 -9.26
CA ASN A 194 0.43 7.64 -10.58
C ASN A 194 1.47 8.70 -11.00
N PRO A 195 2.76 8.38 -11.03
CA PRO A 195 3.79 9.37 -11.37
C PRO A 195 3.73 9.84 -12.83
N LEU A 196 3.10 9.08 -13.73
CA LEU A 196 3.00 9.45 -15.15
C LEU A 196 2.00 10.57 -15.39
N THR A 197 0.88 10.55 -14.68
CA THR A 197 -0.23 11.51 -14.86
C THR A 197 -0.40 12.43 -13.67
N GLY A 198 0.26 12.14 -12.55
CA GLY A 198 0.11 12.87 -11.30
C GLY A 198 -1.26 12.70 -10.67
N ASP A 199 -2.07 11.72 -11.09
CA ASP A 199 -3.33 11.41 -10.44
C ASP A 199 -3.11 10.66 -9.12
N LEU A 200 -4.02 10.89 -8.19
CA LEU A 200 -4.11 10.18 -6.93
C LEU A 200 -5.46 9.47 -6.91
N ARG A 201 -5.45 8.16 -7.02
CA ARG A 201 -6.67 7.34 -7.09
C ARG A 201 -6.92 6.70 -5.73
N PRO A 202 -8.17 6.67 -5.23
CA PRO A 202 -8.45 5.96 -3.99
C PRO A 202 -8.12 4.46 -4.15
N ALA A 203 -7.72 3.82 -3.07
CA ALA A 203 -7.48 2.37 -3.04
C ALA A 203 -8.59 1.69 -2.22
N THR A 204 -9.60 1.18 -2.90
CA THR A 204 -10.85 0.70 -2.29
C THR A 204 -11.19 -0.76 -2.69
N PRO A 205 -10.25 -1.72 -2.49
CA PRO A 205 -10.48 -3.10 -2.92
C PRO A 205 -11.51 -3.82 -2.05
N PRO A 206 -12.36 -4.71 -2.63
CA PRO A 206 -13.20 -5.59 -1.83
C PRO A 206 -12.34 -6.68 -1.16
N PRO A 207 -12.74 -7.28 -0.05
CA PRO A 207 -13.98 -7.00 0.70
C PRO A 207 -13.76 -6.05 1.89
N ASP A 208 -12.56 -5.53 2.09
CA ASP A 208 -12.15 -4.89 3.34
C ASP A 208 -12.36 -3.36 3.36
N PHE A 209 -12.61 -2.76 2.19
CA PHE A 209 -12.81 -1.31 2.10
C PHE A 209 -13.94 -0.84 3.04
N ASP A 210 -13.64 0.24 3.78
CA ASP A 210 -14.56 0.93 4.69
C ASP A 210 -14.27 2.45 4.64
N MET A 211 -15.21 3.21 4.08
CA MET A 211 -15.05 4.66 3.89
C MET A 211 -14.88 5.40 5.22
N ASP A 212 -15.67 5.05 6.23
CA ASP A 212 -15.61 5.75 7.52
C ASP A 212 -14.27 5.50 8.24
N ALA A 213 -13.74 4.29 8.08
CA ALA A 213 -12.40 3.96 8.57
C ALA A 213 -11.32 4.71 7.78
N CYS A 214 -11.43 4.82 6.44
CA CYS A 214 -10.51 5.64 5.64
C CYS A 214 -10.49 7.09 6.12
N LEU A 215 -11.65 7.72 6.31
CA LEU A 215 -11.74 9.10 6.77
C LEU A 215 -11.11 9.31 8.16
N ARG A 216 -11.28 8.35 9.08
CA ARG A 216 -10.60 8.38 10.39
C ARG A 216 -9.08 8.26 10.23
N THR A 217 -8.61 7.40 9.35
CA THR A 217 -7.18 7.24 9.04
C THR A 217 -6.59 8.51 8.42
N LEU A 218 -7.29 9.16 7.50
CA LEU A 218 -6.85 10.46 6.96
C LEU A 218 -6.77 11.54 8.04
N GLY A 219 -7.74 11.57 8.97
CA GLY A 219 -7.71 12.44 10.16
C GLY A 219 -6.49 12.16 11.04
N LEU A 220 -6.22 10.89 11.35
CA LEU A 220 -5.02 10.49 12.09
C LEU A 220 -3.73 10.96 11.41
N PHE A 221 -3.62 10.81 10.10
CA PHE A 221 -2.42 11.22 9.35
C PHE A 221 -2.24 12.74 9.33
N ARG A 222 -3.32 13.53 9.32
CA ARG A 222 -3.25 15.00 9.53
C ARG A 222 -2.73 15.34 10.92
N ASP A 223 -3.26 14.67 11.95
CA ASP A 223 -2.89 14.93 13.36
C ASP A 223 -1.42 14.55 13.65
N ILE A 224 -0.86 13.55 12.96
CA ILE A 224 0.56 13.19 13.03
C ILE A 224 1.45 14.35 12.58
N GLY A 225 1.04 15.15 11.60
CA GLY A 225 1.80 16.31 11.14
C GLY A 225 3.16 15.94 10.53
N ALA A 226 3.18 14.94 9.69
CA ALA A 226 4.39 14.42 9.03
C ALA A 226 5.14 15.50 8.24
N GLN A 227 6.43 15.30 8.01
CA GLN A 227 7.25 16.17 7.17
C GLN A 227 7.15 15.81 5.68
N ARG A 228 7.02 14.51 5.37
CA ARG A 228 6.81 13.95 4.03
C ARG A 228 5.91 12.74 4.11
N LEU A 229 5.22 12.47 3.00
CA LEU A 229 4.47 11.25 2.78
C LEU A 229 5.28 10.31 1.88
N MET A 230 5.46 9.08 2.33
CA MET A 230 6.20 8.03 1.62
C MET A 230 5.18 7.02 1.08
N PHE A 231 4.84 7.18 -0.21
CA PHE A 231 3.86 6.32 -0.87
C PHE A 231 4.47 4.99 -1.29
N SER A 232 3.79 3.91 -1.03
CA SER A 232 4.12 2.62 -1.65
C SER A 232 3.85 2.65 -3.17
N HIS A 233 2.84 3.38 -3.61
CA HIS A 233 2.52 3.72 -5.00
C HIS A 233 2.52 5.24 -5.21
N PHE A 234 3.55 5.95 -5.48
CA PHE A 234 4.97 5.80 -5.70
C PHE A 234 5.68 7.06 -5.16
N GLY A 235 6.75 6.88 -4.39
CA GLY A 235 7.70 7.93 -4.07
C GLY A 235 7.36 8.82 -2.87
N ALA A 236 8.18 9.85 -2.67
CA ALA A 236 8.07 10.80 -1.56
C ALA A 236 7.38 12.09 -1.98
N HIS A 237 6.49 12.62 -1.13
CA HIS A 237 5.73 13.84 -1.38
C HIS A 237 5.85 14.81 -0.20
N ASP A 238 6.30 16.05 -0.48
CA ASP A 238 6.54 17.08 0.54
C ASP A 238 5.29 17.92 0.83
N THR A 239 4.27 17.92 -0.04
CA THR A 239 3.02 18.68 0.13
C THR A 239 2.00 17.90 0.96
N VAL A 240 2.33 17.66 2.25
CA VAL A 240 1.60 16.72 3.11
C VAL A 240 0.11 17.03 3.23
N THR A 241 -0.23 18.24 3.69
CA THR A 241 -1.64 18.63 3.93
C THR A 241 -2.44 18.60 2.64
N GLU A 242 -1.90 19.20 1.58
CA GLU A 242 -2.55 19.25 0.25
C GLU A 242 -2.78 17.85 -0.32
N THR A 243 -1.82 16.93 -0.13
CA THR A 243 -1.93 15.56 -0.61
C THR A 243 -2.99 14.76 0.17
N ILE A 244 -3.06 14.94 1.51
CA ILE A 244 -4.10 14.29 2.33
C ILE A 244 -5.49 14.84 1.97
N ASP A 245 -5.63 16.15 1.79
CA ASP A 245 -6.90 16.76 1.39
C ASP A 245 -7.35 16.25 0.02
N ARG A 246 -6.42 16.16 -0.91
CA ARG A 246 -6.68 15.60 -2.24
C ARG A 246 -7.09 14.12 -2.18
N ALA A 247 -6.45 13.31 -1.34
CA ALA A 247 -6.83 11.91 -1.14
C ALA A 247 -8.27 11.78 -0.62
N GLU A 248 -8.66 12.64 0.33
CA GLU A 248 -10.04 12.69 0.83
C GLU A 248 -11.04 13.12 -0.25
N ASP A 249 -10.73 14.16 -1.01
CA ASP A 249 -11.58 14.67 -2.09
C ASP A 249 -11.80 13.61 -3.19
N GLU A 250 -10.73 12.89 -3.60
CA GLU A 250 -10.85 11.81 -4.58
C GLU A 250 -11.67 10.65 -4.03
N LEU A 251 -11.42 10.22 -2.78
CA LEU A 251 -12.19 9.16 -2.15
C LEU A 251 -13.69 9.51 -2.09
N ARG A 252 -14.03 10.72 -1.67
CA ARG A 252 -15.43 11.19 -1.62
C ARG A 252 -16.06 11.24 -3.01
N LEU A 253 -15.35 11.80 -3.99
CA LEU A 253 -15.82 11.89 -5.37
C LEU A 253 -16.19 10.52 -5.94
N TRP A 254 -15.29 9.53 -5.76
CA TRP A 254 -15.53 8.19 -6.29
C TRP A 254 -16.71 7.52 -5.59
N VAL A 255 -16.76 7.56 -4.26
CA VAL A 255 -17.84 6.96 -3.48
C VAL A 255 -19.19 7.61 -3.79
N GLU A 256 -19.26 8.94 -3.86
CA GLU A 256 -20.49 9.66 -4.21
C GLU A 256 -20.95 9.33 -5.64
N THR A 257 -20.01 9.26 -6.60
CA THR A 257 -20.34 8.89 -7.98
C THR A 257 -20.92 7.49 -8.10
N VAL A 258 -20.34 6.52 -7.39
CA VAL A 258 -20.85 5.14 -7.36
C VAL A 258 -22.22 5.09 -6.68
N ARG A 259 -22.42 5.85 -5.60
CA ARG A 259 -23.72 5.96 -4.93
C ARG A 259 -24.79 6.53 -5.87
N ASP A 260 -24.48 7.63 -6.57
CA ASP A 260 -25.38 8.25 -7.57
C ASP A 260 -25.78 7.25 -8.67
N SER A 261 -24.81 6.48 -9.18
CA SER A 261 -25.09 5.42 -10.14
C SER A 261 -26.07 4.39 -9.59
N ARG A 262 -25.83 3.91 -8.38
CA ARG A 262 -26.71 2.93 -7.71
C ARG A 262 -28.13 3.47 -7.47
N ASP A 263 -28.25 4.70 -7.02
CA ASP A 263 -29.54 5.34 -6.72
C ASP A 263 -30.40 5.51 -7.98
N THR A 264 -29.77 5.58 -9.16
CA THR A 264 -30.44 5.60 -10.45
C THR A 264 -30.65 4.21 -11.06
N GLY A 265 -30.30 3.14 -10.34
CA GLY A 265 -30.44 1.74 -10.80
C GLY A 265 -29.32 1.27 -11.73
N GLY A 266 -28.19 1.97 -11.76
CA GLY A 266 -27.03 1.58 -12.55
C GLY A 266 -26.31 0.36 -11.96
N ASP A 267 -25.77 -0.47 -12.86
CA ASP A 267 -24.92 -1.60 -12.54
C ASP A 267 -23.44 -1.19 -12.39
N LEU A 268 -22.56 -2.19 -12.24
CA LEU A 268 -21.13 -1.98 -12.10
C LEU A 268 -20.54 -1.23 -13.31
N ASP A 269 -20.89 -1.62 -14.51
CA ASP A 269 -20.35 -1.02 -15.75
C ASP A 269 -20.79 0.45 -15.88
N HIS A 270 -22.04 0.76 -15.51
CA HIS A 270 -22.54 2.13 -15.47
C HIS A 270 -21.79 2.98 -14.45
N ALA A 271 -21.54 2.46 -13.25
CA ALA A 271 -20.79 3.16 -12.21
C ALA A 271 -19.33 3.42 -12.64
N ILE A 272 -18.67 2.42 -13.26
CA ILE A 272 -17.32 2.56 -13.82
C ILE A 272 -17.29 3.67 -14.88
N ALA A 273 -18.26 3.69 -15.79
CA ALA A 273 -18.34 4.72 -16.83
C ALA A 273 -18.51 6.13 -16.24
N MET A 274 -19.39 6.28 -15.24
CA MET A 274 -19.59 7.55 -14.53
C MET A 274 -18.33 8.05 -13.82
N VAL A 275 -17.61 7.16 -13.13
CA VAL A 275 -16.35 7.52 -12.45
C VAL A 275 -15.33 7.95 -13.49
N ARG A 276 -15.13 7.19 -14.58
CA ARG A 276 -14.20 7.55 -15.66
C ARG A 276 -14.48 8.93 -16.25
N ASP A 277 -15.74 9.23 -16.53
CA ASP A 277 -16.15 10.53 -17.08
C ASP A 277 -15.81 11.68 -16.11
N LYS A 278 -16.10 11.52 -14.82
CA LYS A 278 -15.82 12.55 -13.80
C LYS A 278 -14.33 12.80 -13.56
N VAL A 279 -13.47 11.77 -13.65
CA VAL A 279 -12.04 11.90 -13.31
C VAL A 279 -11.15 12.26 -14.50
N VAL A 280 -11.58 12.00 -15.74
CA VAL A 280 -10.74 12.16 -16.94
C VAL A 280 -10.15 13.56 -17.09
N SER A 281 -10.88 14.59 -16.69
CA SER A 281 -10.44 15.99 -16.77
C SER A 281 -9.55 16.45 -15.60
N ARG A 282 -9.38 15.61 -14.58
CA ARG A 282 -8.63 15.94 -13.36
C ARG A 282 -7.16 15.57 -13.45
N TYR A 283 -6.79 14.72 -14.41
CA TYR A 283 -5.46 14.15 -14.55
C TYR A 283 -4.73 14.68 -15.77
N LYS A 284 -3.40 14.69 -15.69
CA LYS A 284 -2.59 15.04 -16.87
C LYS A 284 -2.70 13.93 -17.92
N PRO A 285 -2.63 14.26 -19.19
CA PRO A 285 -2.53 13.26 -20.25
C PRO A 285 -1.29 12.36 -20.02
N LEU A 286 -1.42 11.09 -20.39
CA LEU A 286 -0.28 10.18 -20.41
C LEU A 286 0.85 10.72 -21.29
N PRO A 287 2.12 10.64 -20.86
CA PRO A 287 3.26 10.92 -21.73
C PRO A 287 3.23 10.06 -22.99
N ALA A 288 3.65 10.63 -24.12
CA ALA A 288 3.64 9.91 -25.39
C ALA A 288 4.58 8.69 -25.43
N ASP A 289 5.60 8.68 -24.57
CA ASP A 289 6.59 7.63 -24.37
C ASP A 289 6.27 6.70 -23.22
N ALA A 290 5.11 6.85 -22.58
CA ALA A 290 4.70 5.98 -21.47
C ALA A 290 4.63 4.51 -21.93
N SER A 291 5.25 3.63 -21.15
CA SER A 291 5.20 2.19 -21.39
C SER A 291 3.75 1.68 -21.29
N ALA A 292 3.25 1.09 -22.37
CA ALA A 292 1.90 0.50 -22.38
C ALA A 292 1.73 -0.58 -21.29
N GLY A 293 2.80 -1.31 -20.98
CA GLY A 293 2.80 -2.30 -19.91
C GLY A 293 2.65 -1.67 -18.53
N THR A 294 3.42 -0.61 -18.22
CA THR A 294 3.30 0.13 -16.95
C THR A 294 1.90 0.71 -16.78
N VAL A 295 1.36 1.33 -17.83
CA VAL A 295 -0.01 1.89 -17.82
C VAL A 295 -1.04 0.78 -17.54
N ALA A 296 -0.93 -0.37 -18.22
CA ALA A 296 -1.86 -1.48 -18.03
C ALA A 296 -1.81 -2.06 -16.61
N VAL A 297 -0.62 -2.13 -16.00
CA VAL A 297 -0.46 -2.59 -14.62
C VAL A 297 -1.06 -1.58 -13.63
N LEU A 298 -0.76 -0.30 -13.78
CA LEU A 298 -1.34 0.77 -12.94
C LEU A 298 -2.86 0.79 -13.03
N ASP A 299 -3.44 0.68 -14.23
CA ASP A 299 -4.89 0.60 -14.40
C ASP A 299 -5.48 -0.69 -13.83
N THR A 300 -4.75 -1.79 -13.88
CA THR A 300 -5.18 -3.07 -13.30
C THR A 300 -5.25 -2.99 -11.77
N LEU A 301 -4.26 -2.36 -11.12
CA LEU A 301 -4.19 -2.27 -9.65
C LEU A 301 -5.07 -1.16 -9.08
N SER A 302 -5.17 -0.02 -9.75
CA SER A 302 -5.81 1.18 -9.22
C SER A 302 -6.89 1.78 -10.13
N GLY A 303 -7.24 1.10 -11.20
CA GLY A 303 -8.26 1.56 -12.14
C GLY A 303 -9.68 1.56 -11.57
N PRO A 304 -10.62 2.19 -12.30
CA PRO A 304 -12.02 2.25 -11.87
C PRO A 304 -12.64 0.88 -11.63
N GLU A 305 -12.26 -0.15 -12.39
CA GLU A 305 -12.82 -1.50 -12.25
C GLU A 305 -12.61 -2.08 -10.85
N ALA A 306 -11.38 -2.04 -10.35
CA ALA A 306 -11.05 -2.58 -9.04
C ALA A 306 -11.69 -1.75 -7.92
N ASN A 307 -11.59 -0.43 -8.01
CA ASN A 307 -12.05 0.49 -6.97
C ASN A 307 -13.59 0.60 -6.90
N VAL A 308 -14.27 0.74 -8.04
CA VAL A 308 -15.74 0.81 -8.08
C VAL A 308 -16.36 -0.48 -7.56
N SER A 309 -15.77 -1.64 -7.90
CA SER A 309 -16.22 -2.93 -7.37
C SER A 309 -16.18 -2.98 -5.84
N GLY A 310 -15.12 -2.48 -5.21
CA GLY A 310 -15.02 -2.44 -3.75
C GLY A 310 -15.99 -1.45 -3.10
N ILE A 311 -16.19 -0.28 -3.72
CA ILE A 311 -17.18 0.70 -3.26
C ILE A 311 -18.60 0.11 -3.33
N MET A 312 -18.95 -0.55 -4.43
CA MET A 312 -20.25 -1.23 -4.59
C MET A 312 -20.45 -2.28 -3.50
N HIS A 313 -19.45 -3.13 -3.27
CA HIS A 313 -19.48 -4.14 -2.22
C HIS A 313 -19.70 -3.53 -0.83
N TRP A 314 -19.00 -2.44 -0.50
CA TRP A 314 -19.17 -1.72 0.75
C TRP A 314 -20.59 -1.13 0.90
N LEU A 315 -21.14 -0.52 -0.15
CA LEU A 315 -22.51 0.00 -0.16
C LEU A 315 -23.56 -1.11 0.03
N ASP A 316 -23.35 -2.29 -0.57
CA ASP A 316 -24.24 -3.43 -0.38
C ASP A 316 -24.23 -3.94 1.06
N LYS A 317 -23.04 -4.02 1.64
CA LYS A 317 -22.88 -4.38 3.07
C LYS A 317 -23.59 -3.40 3.99
N LEU A 318 -23.44 -2.09 3.77
CA LEU A 318 -24.14 -1.06 4.54
C LEU A 318 -25.66 -1.20 4.45
N ALA A 319 -26.19 -1.44 3.26
CA ALA A 319 -27.62 -1.63 3.06
C ALA A 319 -28.14 -2.87 3.80
N GLN A 320 -27.38 -3.97 3.81
CA GLN A 320 -27.72 -5.17 4.57
C GLN A 320 -27.73 -4.92 6.08
N GLU A 321 -26.69 -4.27 6.60
CA GLU A 321 -26.59 -3.92 8.03
C GLU A 321 -27.75 -3.02 8.48
N GLN A 322 -28.13 -2.03 7.68
CA GLN A 322 -29.27 -1.15 7.94
C GLN A 322 -30.62 -1.91 7.95
N ALA A 323 -30.80 -2.82 6.99
CA ALA A 323 -32.00 -3.64 6.92
C ALA A 323 -32.14 -4.59 8.12
N GLU A 324 -31.01 -5.18 8.55
CA GLU A 324 -30.98 -6.04 9.74
C GLU A 324 -31.27 -5.25 11.02
N ALA A 325 -30.67 -4.07 11.17
CA ALA A 325 -30.89 -3.19 12.32
C ALA A 325 -32.38 -2.77 12.41
N LYS A 326 -32.98 -2.41 11.26
CA LYS A 326 -34.40 -2.06 11.19
C LYS A 326 -35.29 -3.24 11.61
N ARG A 327 -35.03 -4.44 11.09
CA ARG A 327 -35.79 -5.64 11.46
C ARG A 327 -35.72 -5.93 12.95
N LYS A 328 -34.52 -5.88 13.56
CA LYS A 328 -34.33 -6.07 15.01
C LYS A 328 -35.13 -5.07 15.83
N ALA A 329 -35.11 -3.79 15.43
CA ALA A 329 -35.86 -2.74 16.12
C ALA A 329 -37.39 -2.91 15.97
N GLU A 330 -37.87 -3.50 14.90
CA GLU A 330 -39.29 -3.84 14.71
C GLU A 330 -39.69 -5.05 15.57
N GLU A 331 -38.85 -6.07 15.67
CA GLU A 331 -39.04 -7.26 16.53
C GLU A 331 -39.05 -6.90 18.04
N GLU A 332 -38.20 -5.93 18.49
CA GLU A 332 -38.16 -5.47 19.88
C GLU A 332 -39.38 -4.61 20.27
N ARG A 333 -40.14 -4.08 19.29
CA ARG A 333 -41.36 -3.25 19.54
C ARG A 333 -42.64 -4.05 19.48
N ALA A 334 -42.60 -5.28 18.98
CA ALA A 334 -43.75 -6.20 18.84
C ALA A 334 -43.93 -7.07 20.09
#